data_ff63228aa80cd267151a99805a518025
#
_entry.id   ff63228aa80cd267151a99805a518025
#
_cell.length_a   1.000
_cell.length_b   1.000
_cell.length_c   1.000
_cell.angle_alpha   90.00
_cell.angle_beta   90.00
_cell.angle_gamma   90.00
#
_symmetry.space_group_name_H-M   'P 1'
#
loop_
_entity.id
_entity.type
_entity.pdbx_description
1 polymer ?
#
loop_
_entity_poly.entity_id
_entity_poly.type
_entity_poly.pdbx_seq_one_letter_code
_entity_poly.pdbx_strand_id
1 'polypeptide(L)'
;MTPAPPRVFRRICVFCGSAPGHDPVYAAAARDLGRSLAERGLELVYGGGRVGLMGQLADAALAAGGRVHGVIPQRLRDLEVAHEGLTELFVVDSMHARKAMMARLADAFIALP
;
A
#
# COMPACT_ATOMS: atom_id res chain seq x y z
N MET A 1 -3.59 -39.43 2.86
CA MET A 1 -2.96 -38.22 2.27
C MET A 1 -3.50 -37.00 2.99
N THR A 2 -2.62 -36.19 3.52
CA THR A 2 -3.00 -34.95 4.20
C THR A 2 -3.22 -33.86 3.14
N PRO A 3 -4.36 -33.17 3.13
CA PRO A 3 -4.56 -32.07 2.19
C PRO A 3 -3.54 -30.96 2.46
N ALA A 4 -3.15 -30.25 1.41
CA ALA A 4 -2.28 -29.09 1.55
C ALA A 4 -2.97 -28.05 2.46
N PRO A 5 -2.22 -27.35 3.32
CA PRO A 5 -2.82 -26.30 4.13
C PRO A 5 -3.41 -25.21 3.23
N PRO A 6 -4.48 -24.53 3.64
CA PRO A 6 -5.04 -23.45 2.86
C PRO A 6 -4.00 -22.35 2.67
N ARG A 7 -4.04 -21.71 1.50
CA ARG A 7 -3.16 -20.60 1.21
C ARG A 7 -3.54 -19.42 2.10
N VAL A 8 -2.56 -18.90 2.82
CA VAL A 8 -2.77 -17.75 3.70
C VAL A 8 -2.14 -16.52 3.09
N PHE A 9 -2.95 -15.51 2.76
CA PHE A 9 -2.46 -14.21 2.34
C PHE A 9 -2.22 -13.37 3.58
N ARG A 10 -1.03 -12.78 3.67
CA ARG A 10 -0.66 -11.91 4.78
C ARG A 10 -0.51 -10.47 4.34
N ARG A 11 0.03 -10.24 3.15
CA ARG A 11 0.32 -8.92 2.62
C ARG A 11 -0.33 -8.73 1.27
N ILE A 12 -1.04 -7.62 1.14
CA ILE A 12 -1.71 -7.24 -0.09
C ILE A 12 -1.04 -5.98 -0.62
N CYS A 13 -0.57 -6.04 -1.86
CA CYS A 13 -0.02 -4.87 -2.54
C CYS A 13 -1.16 -4.12 -3.22
N VAL A 14 -1.25 -2.83 -2.96
CA VAL A 14 -2.24 -1.97 -3.60
C VAL A 14 -1.53 -0.95 -4.47
N PHE A 15 -1.84 -0.98 -5.77
CA PHE A 15 -1.37 0.03 -6.71
C PHE A 15 -2.43 1.13 -6.82
N CYS A 16 -2.04 2.36 -6.53
CA CYS A 16 -2.89 3.53 -6.73
C CYS A 16 -2.02 4.73 -7.07
N GLY A 17 -2.64 5.73 -7.69
CA GLY A 17 -1.93 6.95 -8.05
C GLY A 17 -1.68 7.86 -6.86
N SER A 18 -0.74 8.78 -7.04
CA SER A 18 -0.48 9.85 -6.07
C SER A 18 -1.42 11.03 -6.26
N ALA A 19 -2.11 11.10 -7.41
CA ALA A 19 -3.05 12.19 -7.68
C ALA A 19 -4.28 12.07 -6.77
N PRO A 20 -4.86 13.20 -6.30
CA PRO A 20 -6.03 13.16 -5.43
C PRO A 20 -7.29 12.67 -6.13
N GLY A 21 -7.32 12.70 -7.46
CA GLY A 21 -8.53 12.40 -8.22
C GLY A 21 -9.51 13.56 -8.19
N HIS A 22 -10.46 13.58 -9.12
CA HIS A 22 -11.48 14.63 -9.19
C HIS A 22 -12.76 14.27 -8.46
N ASP A 23 -12.97 12.98 -8.19
CA ASP A 23 -14.19 12.50 -7.57
C ASP A 23 -13.89 11.99 -6.14
N PRO A 24 -14.59 12.53 -5.12
CA PRO A 24 -14.41 12.06 -3.73
C PRO A 24 -14.62 10.57 -3.54
N VAL A 25 -15.31 9.89 -4.47
CA VAL A 25 -15.55 8.45 -4.37
C VAL A 25 -14.23 7.67 -4.40
N TYR A 26 -13.21 8.15 -5.10
CA TYR A 26 -11.92 7.47 -5.16
C TYR A 26 -11.18 7.53 -3.82
N ALA A 27 -11.22 8.68 -3.16
CA ALA A 27 -10.61 8.82 -1.84
C ALA A 27 -11.35 7.96 -0.81
N ALA A 28 -12.68 7.93 -0.87
CA ALA A 28 -13.49 7.09 0.02
C ALA A 28 -13.19 5.60 -0.21
N ALA A 29 -13.06 5.18 -1.47
CA ALA A 29 -12.73 3.79 -1.79
C ALA A 29 -11.34 3.41 -1.26
N ALA A 30 -10.35 4.30 -1.38
CA ALA A 30 -9.02 4.07 -0.84
C ALA A 30 -9.04 3.91 0.68
N ARG A 31 -9.77 4.79 1.39
CA ARG A 31 -9.91 4.69 2.85
C ARG A 31 -10.62 3.41 3.26
N ASP A 32 -11.69 3.05 2.57
CA ASP A 32 -12.44 1.82 2.88
C ASP A 32 -11.58 0.59 2.66
N LEU A 33 -10.78 0.56 1.59
CA LEU A 33 -9.87 -0.55 1.33
C LEU A 33 -8.80 -0.65 2.42
N GLY A 34 -8.16 0.45 2.77
CA GLY A 34 -7.13 0.47 3.81
C GLY A 34 -7.66 -0.05 5.15
N ARG A 35 -8.81 0.47 5.56
CA ARG A 35 -9.46 0.04 6.79
C ARG A 35 -9.83 -1.44 6.73
N SER A 36 -10.42 -1.88 5.62
CA SER A 36 -10.86 -3.26 5.45
C SER A 36 -9.71 -4.25 5.53
N LEU A 37 -8.56 -3.93 4.91
CA LEU A 37 -7.39 -4.78 4.99
C LEU A 37 -6.90 -4.92 6.44
N ALA A 38 -6.82 -3.80 7.16
CA ALA A 38 -6.38 -3.80 8.54
C ALA A 38 -7.35 -4.60 9.44
N GLU A 39 -8.65 -4.42 9.27
CA GLU A 39 -9.66 -5.13 10.04
C GLU A 39 -9.61 -6.64 9.81
N ARG A 40 -9.14 -7.07 8.63
CA ARG A 40 -8.97 -8.49 8.30
C ARG A 40 -7.61 -9.04 8.72
N GLY A 41 -6.78 -8.24 9.37
CA GLY A 41 -5.44 -8.65 9.79
C GLY A 41 -4.44 -8.76 8.65
N LEU A 42 -4.73 -8.12 7.51
CA LEU A 42 -3.84 -8.12 6.35
C LEU A 42 -2.93 -6.90 6.39
N GLU A 43 -1.68 -7.08 6.02
CA GLU A 43 -0.72 -5.98 5.94
C GLU A 43 -0.77 -5.35 4.54
N LEU A 44 -0.62 -4.06 4.48
CA LEU A 44 -0.63 -3.30 3.23
C LEU A 44 0.79 -3.08 2.73
N VAL A 45 1.00 -3.32 1.43
CA VAL A 45 2.22 -2.92 0.71
C VAL A 45 1.78 -1.92 -0.36
N TYR A 46 2.44 -0.77 -0.44
CA TYR A 46 2.06 0.25 -1.43
C TYR A 46 3.26 1.14 -1.79
N GLY A 47 3.02 2.20 -2.53
CA GLY A 47 4.05 3.08 -3.08
C GLY A 47 4.75 4.03 -2.11
N GLY A 48 4.39 4.03 -0.84
CA GLY A 48 5.14 4.77 0.20
C GLY A 48 4.87 6.26 0.29
N GLY A 49 4.08 6.85 -0.61
CA GLY A 49 3.78 8.27 -0.61
C GLY A 49 2.65 8.66 0.34
N ARG A 50 2.52 9.95 0.59
CA ARG A 50 1.51 10.52 1.48
C ARG A 50 0.47 11.37 0.73
N VAL A 51 0.73 11.70 -0.52
CA VAL A 51 -0.15 12.55 -1.32
C VAL A 51 -1.29 11.75 -1.96
N GLY A 52 -2.41 12.42 -2.17
CA GLY A 52 -3.55 11.87 -2.91
C GLY A 52 -4.09 10.58 -2.34
N LEU A 53 -4.41 9.64 -3.23
CA LEU A 53 -4.98 8.35 -2.84
C LEU A 53 -4.03 7.51 -2.00
N MET A 54 -2.73 7.64 -2.21
CA MET A 54 -1.72 6.93 -1.41
C MET A 54 -1.85 7.26 0.06
N GLY A 55 -1.95 8.55 0.40
CA GLY A 55 -2.12 8.98 1.78
C GLY A 55 -3.41 8.49 2.39
N GLN A 56 -4.50 8.57 1.65
CA GLN A 56 -5.80 8.11 2.12
C GLN A 56 -5.79 6.62 2.47
N LEU A 57 -5.19 5.82 1.60
CA LEU A 57 -5.08 4.37 1.78
C LEU A 57 -4.25 4.02 3.01
N ALA A 58 -3.04 4.58 3.09
CA ALA A 58 -2.10 4.27 4.16
C ALA A 58 -2.60 4.75 5.53
N ASP A 59 -3.10 5.99 5.60
CA ASP A 59 -3.58 6.55 6.86
C ASP A 59 -4.79 5.77 7.40
N ALA A 60 -5.69 5.33 6.53
CA ALA A 60 -6.84 4.54 6.95
C ALA A 60 -6.42 3.18 7.50
N ALA A 61 -5.46 2.52 6.86
CA ALA A 61 -4.93 1.25 7.34
C ALA A 61 -4.24 1.41 8.71
N LEU A 62 -3.41 2.44 8.86
CA LEU A 62 -2.72 2.72 10.13
C LEU A 62 -3.72 3.06 11.23
N ALA A 63 -4.72 3.88 10.95
CA ALA A 63 -5.75 4.27 11.92
C ALA A 63 -6.55 3.06 12.42
N ALA A 64 -6.70 2.03 11.59
CA ALA A 64 -7.38 0.80 11.97
C ALA A 64 -6.44 -0.23 12.62
N GLY A 65 -5.22 0.16 12.95
CA GLY A 65 -4.24 -0.70 13.62
C GLY A 65 -3.46 -1.62 12.71
N GLY A 66 -3.52 -1.39 11.39
CA GLY A 66 -2.84 -2.22 10.41
C GLY A 66 -1.35 -1.91 10.29
N ARG A 67 -0.61 -2.83 9.69
CA ARG A 67 0.80 -2.64 9.36
C ARG A 67 0.90 -2.24 7.90
N VAL A 68 1.70 -1.23 7.63
CA VAL A 68 1.83 -0.66 6.28
C VAL A 68 3.31 -0.59 5.90
N HIS A 69 3.64 -1.16 4.75
CA HIS A 69 4.97 -1.19 4.18
C HIS A 69 4.98 -0.40 2.89
N GLY A 70 5.81 0.65 2.84
CA GLY A 70 5.92 1.50 1.67
C GLY A 70 7.21 1.24 0.92
N VAL A 71 7.17 1.39 -0.42
CA VAL A 71 8.34 1.31 -1.27
C VAL A 71 8.33 2.52 -2.19
N ILE A 72 9.34 3.39 -2.07
CA ILE A 72 9.37 4.63 -2.81
C ILE A 72 10.74 4.83 -3.49
N PRO A 73 10.78 5.19 -4.79
CA PRO A 73 12.03 5.58 -5.42
C PRO A 73 12.54 6.88 -4.83
N GLN A 74 13.85 6.98 -4.66
CA GLN A 74 14.45 8.15 -4.06
C GLN A 74 14.07 9.46 -4.78
N ARG A 75 14.01 9.44 -6.10
CA ARG A 75 13.65 10.63 -6.90
C ARG A 75 12.21 11.08 -6.69
N LEU A 76 11.34 10.23 -6.14
CA LEU A 76 9.94 10.55 -5.90
C LEU A 76 9.64 10.88 -4.44
N ARG A 77 10.63 10.85 -3.55
CA ARG A 77 10.40 11.11 -2.12
C ARG A 77 9.77 12.48 -1.87
N ASP A 78 10.26 13.50 -2.56
CA ASP A 78 9.72 14.85 -2.40
C ASP A 78 8.42 15.02 -3.17
N LEU A 79 8.34 14.47 -4.39
CA LEU A 79 7.18 14.62 -5.26
C LEU A 79 5.94 13.92 -4.71
N GLU A 80 6.09 12.70 -4.21
CA GLU A 80 5.00 11.92 -3.63
C GLU A 80 4.92 12.09 -2.11
N VAL A 81 5.80 12.84 -1.52
CA VAL A 81 5.94 13.09 -0.09
C VAL A 81 5.99 11.77 0.69
N ALA A 82 7.19 11.25 0.91
CA ALA A 82 7.37 10.00 1.62
C ALA A 82 6.63 10.03 2.96
N HIS A 83 5.87 8.99 3.25
CA HIS A 83 5.07 8.90 4.46
C HIS A 83 5.97 8.56 5.65
N GLU A 84 5.90 9.34 6.72
CA GLU A 84 6.76 9.18 7.89
C GLU A 84 6.19 8.27 8.96
N GLY A 85 4.90 7.94 8.90
CA GLY A 85 4.21 7.14 9.92
C GLY A 85 4.07 5.67 9.60
N LEU A 86 4.74 5.16 8.57
CA LEU A 86 4.60 3.76 8.15
C LEU A 86 5.28 2.79 9.10
N THR A 87 4.84 1.53 9.07
CA THR A 87 5.52 0.43 9.76
C THR A 87 6.95 0.29 9.24
N GLU A 88 7.11 0.31 7.91
CA GLU A 88 8.41 0.28 7.22
C GLU A 88 8.34 1.12 5.96
N LEU A 89 9.45 1.79 5.63
CA LEU A 89 9.59 2.49 4.36
C LEU A 89 10.90 2.07 3.72
N PHE A 90 10.82 1.50 2.52
CA PHE A 90 11.98 1.13 1.73
C PHE A 90 12.20 2.18 0.65
N VAL A 91 13.38 2.76 0.61
CA VAL A 91 13.77 3.71 -0.43
C VAL A 91 14.60 2.96 -1.45
N VAL A 92 14.16 2.97 -2.70
CA VAL A 92 14.82 2.27 -3.80
C VAL A 92 15.33 3.27 -4.83
N ASP A 93 16.16 2.80 -5.77
CA ASP A 93 16.84 3.69 -6.70
C ASP A 93 16.13 3.83 -8.07
N SER A 94 15.07 3.07 -8.32
CA SER A 94 14.36 3.12 -9.60
C SER A 94 12.92 2.66 -9.49
N MET A 95 12.11 2.99 -10.51
CA MET A 95 10.73 2.49 -10.62
C MET A 95 10.71 0.97 -10.80
N HIS A 96 11.67 0.44 -11.52
CA HIS A 96 11.79 -1.02 -11.69
C HIS A 96 12.05 -1.70 -10.35
N ALA A 97 12.97 -1.15 -9.54
CA ALA A 97 13.26 -1.67 -8.20
C ALA A 97 12.03 -1.58 -7.29
N ARG A 98 11.23 -0.49 -7.41
CA ARG A 98 9.98 -0.33 -6.66
C ARG A 98 9.03 -1.49 -6.95
N LYS A 99 8.74 -1.74 -8.24
CA LYS A 99 7.83 -2.81 -8.65
C LYS A 99 8.33 -4.19 -8.21
N ALA A 100 9.61 -4.44 -8.38
CA ALA A 100 10.21 -5.72 -8.00
C ALA A 100 10.10 -5.97 -6.50
N MET A 101 10.36 -4.95 -5.68
CA MET A 101 10.27 -5.09 -4.23
C MET A 101 8.83 -5.26 -3.76
N MET A 102 7.90 -4.46 -4.31
CA MET A 102 6.48 -4.59 -3.97
C MET A 102 5.98 -6.00 -4.30
N ALA A 103 6.38 -6.53 -5.46
CA ALA A 103 6.00 -7.89 -5.85
C ALA A 103 6.55 -8.95 -4.89
N ARG A 104 7.79 -8.78 -4.40
CA ARG A 104 8.38 -9.72 -3.45
C ARG A 104 7.75 -9.67 -2.08
N LEU A 105 7.33 -8.49 -1.64
CA LEU A 105 6.76 -8.30 -0.30
C LEU A 105 5.32 -8.79 -0.19
N ALA A 106 4.60 -8.88 -1.29
CA ALA A 106 3.16 -9.12 -1.28
C ALA A 106 2.78 -10.51 -1.76
N ASP A 107 1.67 -11.01 -1.25
CA ASP A 107 1.09 -12.30 -1.62
C ASP A 107 0.03 -12.14 -2.71
N ALA A 108 -0.58 -10.98 -2.81
CA ALA A 108 -1.63 -10.69 -3.79
C ALA A 108 -1.63 -9.19 -4.11
N PHE A 109 -2.35 -8.80 -5.17
CA PHE A 109 -2.31 -7.45 -5.71
C PHE A 109 -3.71 -6.93 -5.99
N ILE A 110 -3.92 -5.64 -5.69
CA ILE A 110 -5.14 -4.90 -6.03
C ILE A 110 -4.70 -3.61 -6.73
N ALA A 111 -5.38 -3.26 -7.82
CA ALA A 111 -5.18 -1.97 -8.49
C ALA A 111 -6.41 -1.10 -8.28
N LEU A 112 -6.21 0.11 -7.76
CA LEU A 112 -7.27 1.11 -7.64
C LEU A 112 -7.24 2.02 -8.87
N PRO A 113 -8.41 2.48 -9.33
CA PRO A 113 -8.49 3.43 -10.45
C PRO A 113 -7.87 4.76 -10.13
#